data_9e47e1216394c98310f62002e3d67c20
#
_entry.id   9e47e1216394c98310f62002e3d67c20
#
_cell.length_a   1.000
_cell.length_b   1.000
_cell.length_c   1.000
_cell.angle_alpha   90.00
_cell.angle_beta   90.00
_cell.angle_gamma   90.00
#
_symmetry.space_group_name_H-M   'P 1'
#
loop_
_entity.id
_entity.type
_entity.pdbx_description
1 polymer ?
#
loop_
_entity_poly.entity_id
_entity_poly.type
_entity_poly.pdbx_seq_one_letter_code
_entity_poly.pdbx_strand_id
1 'polypeptide(L)'
;IDVADENSWIEFSNFLKNKKILIDILVNNAGIWIGKDIDNVSLEEYQRLISINLTGVFLGTKYLVPFLTEAGEKTKFGSTIINLSSVAGLVGSQLDPLYSMTKGGITTFTKSMAIYFGKNKFPIRINQVHPGIIETDMGTQVYKARISQNPEMTTEESISAGINQTPIGRLGTADEVAKTILFLSSDNSSFMTGSSLVVDGGLTAQ
;
A
#
# COMPACT_ATOMS: atom_id res chain seq x y z
N ILE A 1 16.96 1.85 -2.41
CA ILE A 1 16.55 0.50 -2.85
C ILE A 1 15.53 0.63 -3.97
N ASP A 2 15.70 -0.13 -5.06
CA ASP A 2 14.66 -0.33 -6.07
C ASP A 2 13.80 -1.53 -5.64
N VAL A 3 12.53 -1.26 -5.34
CA VAL A 3 11.64 -2.31 -4.81
C VAL A 3 11.29 -3.38 -5.85
N ALA A 4 11.42 -3.08 -7.14
CA ALA A 4 11.13 -4.00 -8.23
C ALA A 4 12.33 -4.90 -8.60
N ASP A 5 13.53 -4.58 -8.12
CA ASP A 5 14.76 -5.33 -8.40
C ASP A 5 15.14 -6.24 -7.24
N GLU A 6 15.14 -7.54 -7.46
CA GLU A 6 15.50 -8.52 -6.44
C GLU A 6 16.96 -8.37 -5.97
N ASN A 7 17.90 -8.00 -6.86
CA ASN A 7 19.29 -7.77 -6.48
C ASN A 7 19.44 -6.62 -5.48
N SER A 8 18.66 -5.56 -5.66
CA SER A 8 18.60 -4.42 -4.71
C SER A 8 18.19 -4.88 -3.30
N TRP A 9 17.25 -5.82 -3.18
CA TRP A 9 16.85 -6.41 -1.89
C TRP A 9 17.91 -7.34 -1.32
N ILE A 10 18.60 -8.13 -2.16
CA ILE A 10 19.73 -9.00 -1.75
C ILE A 10 20.84 -8.14 -1.16
N GLU A 11 21.24 -7.08 -1.85
CA GLU A 11 22.27 -6.14 -1.39
C GLU A 11 21.87 -5.48 -0.07
N PHE A 12 20.63 -5.02 0.04
CA PHE A 12 20.12 -4.39 1.27
C PHE A 12 20.07 -5.38 2.44
N SER A 13 19.60 -6.60 2.24
CA SER A 13 19.58 -7.61 3.29
C SER A 13 21.00 -8.00 3.75
N ASN A 14 21.96 -8.09 2.82
CA ASN A 14 23.37 -8.31 3.14
C ASN A 14 23.97 -7.14 3.93
N PHE A 15 23.64 -5.90 3.56
CA PHE A 15 24.03 -4.72 4.33
C PHE A 15 23.52 -4.79 5.78
N LEU A 16 22.22 -5.08 5.98
CA LEU A 16 21.64 -5.21 7.32
C LEU A 16 22.34 -6.29 8.15
N LYS A 17 22.57 -7.46 7.53
CA LYS A 17 23.27 -8.59 8.15
C LYS A 17 24.69 -8.22 8.58
N ASN A 18 25.46 -7.59 7.67
CA ASN A 18 26.84 -7.17 7.94
C ASN A 18 26.92 -6.10 9.06
N LYS A 19 25.94 -5.21 9.13
CA LYS A 19 25.83 -4.18 10.16
C LYS A 19 25.16 -4.65 11.45
N LYS A 20 24.64 -5.88 11.49
CA LYS A 20 23.83 -6.41 12.59
C LYS A 20 22.64 -5.52 12.97
N ILE A 21 21.99 -4.95 11.94
CA ILE A 21 20.80 -4.11 12.08
C ILE A 21 19.56 -4.99 12.03
N LEU A 22 18.68 -4.84 13.01
CA LEU A 22 17.36 -5.44 13.04
C LEU A 22 16.31 -4.46 12.50
N ILE A 23 15.21 -4.99 12.04
CA ILE A 23 14.07 -4.20 11.55
C ILE A 23 12.85 -4.53 12.41
N ASP A 24 12.31 -3.52 13.06
CA ASP A 24 11.09 -3.66 13.88
C ASP A 24 9.82 -3.41 13.06
N ILE A 25 9.92 -2.54 12.05
CA ILE A 25 8.79 -2.08 11.25
C ILE A 25 9.17 -2.07 9.77
N LEU A 26 8.36 -2.75 8.94
CA LEU A 26 8.41 -2.64 7.49
C LEU A 26 7.14 -1.94 6.99
N VAL A 27 7.31 -0.85 6.24
CA VAL A 27 6.20 -0.21 5.53
C VAL A 27 6.39 -0.39 4.02
N ASN A 28 5.60 -1.25 3.41
CA ASN A 28 5.56 -1.42 1.96
C ASN A 28 4.69 -0.31 1.35
N ASN A 29 5.28 0.86 1.15
CA ASN A 29 4.60 2.05 0.66
C ASN A 29 4.77 2.30 -0.83
N ALA A 30 5.88 1.87 -1.43
CA ALA A 30 6.17 2.12 -2.84
C ALA A 30 5.04 1.61 -3.74
N GLY A 31 4.64 2.45 -4.67
CA GLY A 31 3.58 2.11 -5.62
C GLY A 31 3.44 3.16 -6.71
N ILE A 32 2.93 2.74 -7.85
CA ILE A 32 2.60 3.60 -8.99
C ILE A 32 1.15 3.39 -9.40
N TRP A 33 0.65 4.33 -10.16
CA TRP A 33 -0.66 4.34 -10.80
C TRP A 33 -0.47 4.65 -12.28
N ILE A 34 -1.24 4.02 -13.18
CA ILE A 34 -1.13 4.23 -14.63
C ILE A 34 -2.23 5.18 -15.12
N GLY A 35 -3.47 4.96 -14.72
CA GLY A 35 -4.60 5.81 -15.06
C GLY A 35 -4.99 5.81 -16.53
N LYS A 36 -4.95 4.63 -17.16
CA LYS A 36 -5.35 4.43 -18.54
C LYS A 36 -6.49 3.43 -18.65
N ASP A 37 -7.28 3.58 -19.73
CA ASP A 37 -8.25 2.56 -20.12
C ASP A 37 -7.54 1.25 -20.48
N ILE A 38 -8.17 0.12 -20.21
CA ILE A 38 -7.55 -1.20 -20.30
C ILE A 38 -6.98 -1.52 -21.69
N ASP A 39 -7.60 -1.07 -22.75
CA ASP A 39 -7.21 -1.25 -24.14
C ASP A 39 -6.05 -0.33 -24.58
N ASN A 40 -5.72 0.68 -23.78
CA ASN A 40 -4.61 1.61 -24.01
C ASN A 40 -3.36 1.32 -23.17
N VAL A 41 -3.39 0.29 -22.31
CA VAL A 41 -2.23 -0.10 -21.49
C VAL A 41 -1.33 -1.05 -22.28
N SER A 42 -0.05 -0.70 -22.42
CA SER A 42 0.94 -1.62 -22.99
C SER A 42 1.32 -2.73 -21.99
N LEU A 43 1.80 -3.87 -22.54
CA LEU A 43 2.32 -4.95 -21.69
C LEU A 43 3.49 -4.48 -20.81
N GLU A 44 4.33 -3.58 -21.30
CA GLU A 44 5.44 -3.01 -20.54
C GLU A 44 4.94 -2.18 -19.34
N GLU A 45 3.93 -1.33 -19.53
CA GLU A 45 3.31 -0.56 -18.45
C GLU A 45 2.65 -1.47 -17.41
N TYR A 46 1.94 -2.50 -17.87
CA TYR A 46 1.38 -3.54 -17.00
C TYR A 46 2.48 -4.22 -16.18
N GLN A 47 3.56 -4.70 -16.82
CA GLN A 47 4.67 -5.36 -16.14
C GLN A 47 5.34 -4.43 -15.12
N ARG A 48 5.51 -3.15 -15.46
CA ARG A 48 6.04 -2.15 -14.54
C ARG A 48 5.13 -1.95 -13.33
N LEU A 49 3.81 -1.89 -13.53
CA LEU A 49 2.84 -1.78 -12.44
C LEU A 49 2.93 -2.99 -11.49
N ILE A 50 2.94 -4.20 -12.04
CA ILE A 50 3.05 -5.44 -11.27
C ILE A 50 4.39 -5.51 -10.52
N SER A 51 5.50 -5.18 -11.17
CA SER A 51 6.84 -5.26 -10.56
C SER A 51 6.98 -4.32 -9.37
N ILE A 52 6.43 -3.12 -9.42
CA ILE A 52 6.49 -2.18 -8.30
C ILE A 52 5.43 -2.49 -7.25
N ASN A 53 4.15 -2.61 -7.65
CA ASN A 53 3.05 -2.67 -6.69
C ASN A 53 2.90 -4.04 -6.01
N LEU A 54 3.24 -5.14 -6.69
CA LEU A 54 3.09 -6.50 -6.16
C LEU A 54 4.44 -7.17 -5.87
N THR A 55 5.34 -7.23 -6.86
CA THR A 55 6.65 -7.87 -6.67
C THR A 55 7.44 -7.15 -5.58
N GLY A 56 7.40 -5.81 -5.53
CA GLY A 56 8.05 -5.03 -4.48
C GLY A 56 7.57 -5.39 -3.07
N VAL A 57 6.25 -5.54 -2.88
CA VAL A 57 5.67 -5.96 -1.59
C VAL A 57 6.09 -7.39 -1.23
N PHE A 58 6.10 -8.29 -2.21
CA PHE A 58 6.58 -9.67 -2.03
C PHE A 58 8.07 -9.70 -1.63
N LEU A 59 8.93 -9.02 -2.39
CA LEU A 59 10.38 -9.00 -2.13
C LEU A 59 10.69 -8.36 -0.77
N GLY A 60 10.08 -7.22 -0.45
CA GLY A 60 10.25 -6.56 0.85
C GLY A 60 9.88 -7.49 2.00
N THR A 61 8.75 -8.19 1.89
CA THR A 61 8.33 -9.18 2.88
C THR A 61 9.33 -10.35 2.93
N LYS A 62 9.68 -10.95 1.78
CA LYS A 62 10.59 -12.10 1.69
C LYS A 62 11.95 -11.83 2.34
N TYR A 63 12.57 -10.71 1.98
CA TYR A 63 13.94 -10.42 2.40
C TYR A 63 14.05 -9.85 3.81
N LEU A 64 12.99 -9.21 4.34
CA LEU A 64 13.03 -8.60 5.66
C LEU A 64 12.38 -9.44 6.78
N VAL A 65 11.60 -10.47 6.46
CA VAL A 65 11.01 -11.37 7.48
C VAL A 65 12.06 -11.94 8.45
N PRO A 66 13.27 -12.36 8.04
CA PRO A 66 14.27 -12.85 9.00
C PRO A 66 14.68 -11.78 10.04
N PHE A 67 14.87 -10.53 9.63
CA PHE A 67 15.24 -9.41 10.51
C PHE A 67 14.08 -8.98 11.40
N LEU A 68 12.86 -8.97 10.87
CA LEU A 68 11.64 -8.71 11.61
C LEU A 68 11.38 -9.79 12.67
N THR A 69 11.65 -11.05 12.35
CA THR A 69 11.51 -12.17 13.30
C THR A 69 12.47 -12.00 14.47
N GLU A 70 13.75 -11.77 14.20
CA GLU A 70 14.76 -11.59 15.24
C GLU A 70 14.48 -10.34 16.10
N ALA A 71 13.99 -9.25 15.50
CA ALA A 71 13.56 -8.06 16.24
C ALA A 71 12.34 -8.37 17.12
N GLY A 72 11.33 -9.03 16.54
CA GLY A 72 10.09 -9.35 17.21
C GLY A 72 10.25 -10.27 18.42
N GLU A 73 11.23 -11.17 18.43
CA GLU A 73 11.59 -12.00 19.58
C GLU A 73 12.07 -11.19 20.79
N LYS A 74 12.57 -9.97 20.55
CA LYS A 74 13.09 -9.06 21.57
C LYS A 74 12.05 -8.07 22.09
N THR A 75 10.85 -8.08 21.55
CA THR A 75 9.76 -7.15 21.90
C THR A 75 8.55 -7.91 22.43
N LYS A 76 7.75 -7.25 23.29
CA LYS A 76 6.56 -7.88 23.92
C LYS A 76 5.48 -8.27 22.90
N PHE A 77 5.33 -7.50 21.84
CA PHE A 77 4.21 -7.66 20.89
C PHE A 77 4.67 -7.96 19.44
N GLY A 78 5.95 -8.34 19.29
CA GLY A 78 6.52 -8.67 17.99
C GLY A 78 6.83 -7.44 17.13
N SER A 79 7.34 -7.69 15.95
CA SER A 79 7.55 -6.68 14.90
C SER A 79 6.29 -6.51 14.05
N THR A 80 6.31 -5.56 13.10
CA THR A 80 5.12 -5.31 12.28
C THR A 80 5.43 -4.99 10.83
N ILE A 81 4.55 -5.45 9.94
CA ILE A 81 4.52 -5.09 8.53
C ILE A 81 3.25 -4.30 8.25
N ILE A 82 3.35 -3.18 7.57
CA ILE A 82 2.23 -2.38 7.09
C ILE A 82 2.29 -2.29 5.57
N ASN A 83 1.25 -2.79 4.91
CA ASN A 83 1.13 -2.72 3.45
C ASN A 83 0.21 -1.58 3.04
N LEU A 84 0.65 -0.72 2.11
CA LEU A 84 -0.19 0.32 1.53
C LEU A 84 -1.00 -0.27 0.36
N SER A 85 -2.26 -0.62 0.67
CA SER A 85 -3.26 -0.94 -0.34
C SER A 85 -3.93 0.35 -0.85
N SER A 86 -5.22 0.36 -1.05
CA SER A 86 -6.06 1.49 -1.48
C SER A 86 -7.53 1.10 -1.27
N VAL A 87 -8.44 2.08 -1.28
CA VAL A 87 -9.87 1.80 -1.49
C VAL A 87 -10.11 1.03 -2.79
N ALA A 88 -9.28 1.23 -3.81
CA ALA A 88 -9.28 0.45 -5.06
C ALA A 88 -8.94 -1.05 -4.86
N GLY A 89 -8.45 -1.45 -3.70
CA GLY A 89 -8.30 -2.86 -3.30
C GLY A 89 -9.50 -3.44 -2.56
N LEU A 90 -10.52 -2.63 -2.27
CA LEU A 90 -11.77 -3.01 -1.63
C LEU A 90 -12.95 -2.94 -2.60
N VAL A 91 -12.96 -1.91 -3.44
CA VAL A 91 -13.96 -1.68 -4.48
C VAL A 91 -13.26 -1.46 -5.82
N GLY A 92 -13.97 -1.70 -6.93
CA GLY A 92 -13.42 -1.50 -8.27
C GLY A 92 -13.15 -0.02 -8.55
N SER A 93 -11.99 0.30 -9.15
CA SER A 93 -11.72 1.62 -9.69
C SER A 93 -12.13 1.67 -11.16
N GLN A 94 -12.98 2.62 -11.50
CA GLN A 94 -13.37 2.87 -12.88
C GLN A 94 -12.21 3.43 -13.71
N LEU A 95 -11.31 4.21 -13.09
CA LEU A 95 -10.23 4.91 -13.76
C LEU A 95 -8.99 4.05 -14.04
N ASP A 96 -8.77 2.98 -13.26
CA ASP A 96 -7.62 2.10 -13.42
C ASP A 96 -7.92 0.69 -12.86
N PRO A 97 -8.48 -0.21 -13.69
CA PRO A 97 -8.76 -1.58 -13.30
C PRO A 97 -7.51 -2.37 -12.88
N LEU A 98 -6.36 -2.09 -13.51
CA LEU A 98 -5.10 -2.78 -13.20
C LEU A 98 -4.54 -2.36 -11.85
N TYR A 99 -4.70 -1.10 -11.48
CA TYR A 99 -4.36 -0.65 -10.12
C TYR A 99 -5.21 -1.36 -9.08
N SER A 100 -6.53 -1.48 -9.32
CA SER A 100 -7.42 -2.26 -8.46
C SER A 100 -6.99 -3.71 -8.33
N MET A 101 -6.56 -4.35 -9.42
CA MET A 101 -6.01 -5.70 -9.40
C MET A 101 -4.78 -5.79 -8.48
N THR A 102 -3.85 -4.83 -8.56
CA THR A 102 -2.66 -4.86 -7.69
C THR A 102 -3.00 -4.62 -6.22
N LYS A 103 -3.89 -3.66 -5.93
CA LYS A 103 -4.26 -3.31 -4.56
C LYS A 103 -5.17 -4.37 -3.92
N GLY A 104 -6.02 -5.03 -4.70
CA GLY A 104 -6.76 -6.23 -4.29
C GLY A 104 -5.83 -7.40 -3.98
N GLY A 105 -4.79 -7.60 -4.80
CA GLY A 105 -3.73 -8.59 -4.56
C GLY A 105 -3.02 -8.37 -3.22
N ILE A 106 -2.60 -7.11 -2.93
CA ILE A 106 -2.00 -6.75 -1.63
C ILE A 106 -2.97 -7.05 -0.48
N THR A 107 -4.26 -6.74 -0.67
CA THR A 107 -5.30 -6.94 0.35
C THR A 107 -5.41 -8.41 0.75
N THR A 108 -5.47 -9.31 -0.21
CA THR A 108 -5.56 -10.75 0.06
C THR A 108 -4.23 -11.33 0.53
N PHE A 109 -3.10 -10.88 -0.03
CA PHE A 109 -1.75 -11.26 0.42
C PHE A 109 -1.54 -10.96 1.90
N THR A 110 -1.90 -9.75 2.36
CA THR A 110 -1.78 -9.36 3.77
C THR A 110 -2.54 -10.30 4.70
N LYS A 111 -3.79 -10.66 4.37
CA LYS A 111 -4.59 -11.61 5.15
C LYS A 111 -3.94 -13.00 5.18
N SER A 112 -3.46 -13.47 4.04
CA SER A 112 -2.79 -14.78 3.93
C SER A 112 -1.50 -14.81 4.75
N MET A 113 -0.69 -13.74 4.72
CA MET A 113 0.53 -13.66 5.50
C MET A 113 0.26 -13.57 7.01
N ALA A 114 -0.81 -12.91 7.44
CA ALA A 114 -1.21 -12.89 8.84
C ALA A 114 -1.49 -14.31 9.37
N ILE A 115 -2.21 -15.12 8.60
CA ILE A 115 -2.48 -16.52 8.93
C ILE A 115 -1.18 -17.34 8.91
N TYR A 116 -0.32 -17.13 7.92
CA TYR A 116 0.96 -17.82 7.78
C TYR A 116 1.87 -17.54 8.99
N PHE A 117 2.05 -16.28 9.38
CA PHE A 117 2.86 -15.89 10.52
C PHE A 117 2.31 -16.48 11.82
N GLY A 118 1.00 -16.41 12.06
CA GLY A 118 0.37 -16.99 13.23
C GLY A 118 0.56 -18.50 13.34
N LYS A 119 0.29 -19.25 12.26
CA LYS A 119 0.45 -20.71 12.24
C LYS A 119 1.89 -21.16 12.45
N ASN A 120 2.84 -20.42 11.92
CA ASN A 120 4.26 -20.74 12.03
C ASN A 120 4.95 -20.05 13.22
N LYS A 121 4.18 -19.35 14.08
CA LYS A 121 4.66 -18.70 15.32
C LYS A 121 5.74 -17.63 15.07
N PHE A 122 5.70 -16.96 13.94
CA PHE A 122 6.52 -15.77 13.74
C PHE A 122 6.02 -14.63 14.62
N PRO A 123 6.88 -13.95 15.37
CA PRO A 123 6.50 -12.80 16.19
C PRO A 123 6.33 -11.53 15.32
N ILE A 124 5.48 -11.63 14.31
CA ILE A 124 5.24 -10.56 13.31
C ILE A 124 3.74 -10.35 13.15
N ARG A 125 3.28 -9.12 13.31
CA ARG A 125 1.94 -8.68 12.90
C ARG A 125 2.02 -8.09 11.50
N ILE A 126 0.99 -8.29 10.69
CA ILE A 126 0.91 -7.67 9.37
C ILE A 126 -0.49 -7.11 9.14
N ASN A 127 -0.58 -5.83 8.80
CA ASN A 127 -1.83 -5.13 8.55
C ASN A 127 -1.74 -4.28 7.28
N GLN A 128 -2.83 -3.69 6.88
CA GLN A 128 -2.86 -2.84 5.69
C GLN A 128 -3.70 -1.58 5.89
N VAL A 129 -3.33 -0.54 5.16
CA VAL A 129 -4.05 0.73 5.10
C VAL A 129 -4.67 0.88 3.72
N HIS A 130 -5.90 1.37 3.67
CA HIS A 130 -6.64 1.65 2.44
C HIS A 130 -6.94 3.15 2.35
N PRO A 131 -6.01 3.96 1.82
CA PRO A 131 -6.28 5.37 1.58
C PRO A 131 -7.34 5.58 0.50
N GLY A 132 -8.15 6.62 0.66
CA GLY A 132 -8.99 7.18 -0.38
C GLY A 132 -8.20 8.10 -1.33
N ILE A 133 -8.82 9.19 -1.76
CA ILE A 133 -8.16 10.20 -2.59
C ILE A 133 -7.35 11.13 -1.68
N ILE A 134 -6.04 11.14 -1.84
CA ILE A 134 -5.08 11.85 -0.99
C ILE A 134 -4.39 12.94 -1.81
N GLU A 135 -4.18 14.12 -1.24
CA GLU A 135 -3.44 15.24 -1.83
C GLU A 135 -1.95 14.91 -1.94
N THR A 136 -1.58 14.33 -3.09
CA THR A 136 -0.21 13.89 -3.45
C THR A 136 -0.02 13.99 -4.95
N ASP A 137 1.20 13.79 -5.42
CA ASP A 137 1.49 13.73 -6.87
C ASP A 137 0.67 12.62 -7.56
N MET A 138 0.47 11.48 -6.91
CA MET A 138 -0.40 10.41 -7.43
C MET A 138 -1.87 10.87 -7.48
N GLY A 139 -2.36 11.58 -6.46
CA GLY A 139 -3.69 12.18 -6.46
C GLY A 139 -3.89 13.15 -7.63
N THR A 140 -2.87 13.95 -7.94
CA THR A 140 -2.87 14.84 -9.12
C THR A 140 -3.00 14.06 -10.44
N GLN A 141 -2.38 12.88 -10.55
CA GLN A 141 -2.52 12.02 -11.74
C GLN A 141 -3.97 11.54 -11.93
N VAL A 142 -4.71 11.28 -10.84
CA VAL A 142 -6.13 10.88 -10.90
C VAL A 142 -6.97 12.00 -11.56
N TYR A 143 -6.73 13.26 -11.21
CA TYR A 143 -7.45 14.37 -11.84
C TYR A 143 -7.14 14.51 -13.32
N LYS A 144 -5.85 14.40 -13.68
CA LYS A 144 -5.42 14.44 -15.09
C LYS A 144 -6.04 13.33 -15.93
N ALA A 145 -6.16 12.12 -15.38
CA ALA A 145 -6.81 11.02 -16.08
C ALA A 145 -8.31 11.25 -16.29
N ARG A 146 -9.03 11.79 -15.29
CA ARG A 146 -10.44 12.18 -15.46
C ARG A 146 -10.62 13.19 -16.58
N ILE A 147 -9.75 14.21 -16.65
CA ILE A 147 -9.76 15.21 -17.73
C ILE A 147 -9.44 14.56 -19.09
N SER A 148 -8.48 13.63 -19.13
CA SER A 148 -8.15 12.90 -20.36
C SER A 148 -9.32 12.08 -20.90
N GLN A 149 -10.12 11.47 -20.00
CA GLN A 149 -11.33 10.73 -20.35
C GLN A 149 -12.54 11.65 -20.64
N ASN A 150 -12.49 12.90 -20.19
CA ASN A 150 -13.53 13.92 -20.36
C ASN A 150 -12.90 15.27 -20.71
N PRO A 151 -12.48 15.50 -21.98
CA PRO A 151 -11.70 16.68 -22.37
C PRO A 151 -12.39 18.03 -22.13
N GLU A 152 -13.71 18.06 -21.95
CA GLU A 152 -14.47 19.27 -21.61
C GLU A 152 -14.41 19.62 -20.11
N MET A 153 -13.95 18.68 -19.24
CA MET A 153 -13.85 18.86 -17.80
C MET A 153 -12.66 19.75 -17.44
N THR A 154 -12.89 20.75 -16.62
CA THR A 154 -11.81 21.59 -16.06
C THR A 154 -11.09 20.88 -14.90
N THR A 155 -9.94 21.40 -14.52
CA THR A 155 -9.19 20.88 -13.35
C THR A 155 -10.01 21.04 -12.07
N GLU A 156 -10.67 22.18 -11.89
CA GLU A 156 -11.54 22.49 -10.73
C GLU A 156 -12.71 21.52 -10.64
N GLU A 157 -13.35 21.21 -11.76
CA GLU A 157 -14.45 20.24 -11.81
C GLU A 157 -13.97 18.83 -11.47
N SER A 158 -12.79 18.43 -11.95
CA SER A 158 -12.20 17.12 -11.65
C SER A 158 -11.86 16.98 -10.17
N ILE A 159 -11.30 18.01 -9.54
CA ILE A 159 -11.03 18.04 -8.10
C ILE A 159 -12.34 18.02 -7.31
N SER A 160 -13.30 18.85 -7.70
CA SER A 160 -14.65 18.93 -7.06
C SER A 160 -15.35 17.58 -7.14
N ALA A 161 -15.25 16.85 -8.24
CA ALA A 161 -15.80 15.50 -8.36
C ALA A 161 -15.19 14.52 -7.35
N GLY A 162 -13.89 14.63 -7.06
CA GLY A 162 -13.22 13.84 -6.01
C GLY A 162 -13.72 14.22 -4.60
N ILE A 163 -13.86 15.52 -4.33
CA ILE A 163 -14.38 16.02 -3.06
C ILE A 163 -15.83 15.57 -2.84
N ASN A 164 -16.68 15.70 -3.86
CA ASN A 164 -18.10 15.34 -3.78
C ASN A 164 -18.32 13.83 -3.56
N GLN A 165 -17.40 12.97 -3.99
CA GLN A 165 -17.44 11.55 -3.71
C GLN A 165 -17.02 11.22 -2.26
N THR A 166 -16.40 12.16 -1.55
CA THR A 166 -15.86 11.96 -0.21
C THR A 166 -16.83 12.57 0.83
N PRO A 167 -17.56 11.78 1.61
CA PRO A 167 -18.59 12.29 2.55
C PRO A 167 -18.08 13.35 3.52
N ILE A 168 -16.82 13.29 3.96
CA ILE A 168 -16.23 14.30 4.83
C ILE A 168 -16.02 15.68 4.14
N GLY A 169 -16.25 15.77 2.82
CA GLY A 169 -16.26 17.02 2.05
C GLY A 169 -14.89 17.60 1.72
N ARG A 170 -13.84 16.80 1.79
CA ARG A 170 -12.47 17.18 1.38
C ARG A 170 -11.64 15.96 1.00
N LEU A 171 -10.50 16.20 0.42
CA LEU A 171 -9.49 15.16 0.19
C LEU A 171 -8.74 14.85 1.50
N GLY A 172 -8.15 13.67 1.58
CA GLY A 172 -7.25 13.31 2.67
C GLY A 172 -5.85 13.89 2.45
N THR A 173 -5.07 13.97 3.53
CA THR A 173 -3.66 14.37 3.48
C THR A 173 -2.74 13.17 3.71
N ALA A 174 -1.49 13.26 3.24
CA ALA A 174 -0.48 12.23 3.50
C ALA A 174 -0.24 12.03 5.01
N ASP A 175 -0.33 13.10 5.81
CA ASP A 175 -0.18 13.04 7.26
C ASP A 175 -1.29 12.23 7.95
N GLU A 176 -2.53 12.30 7.47
CA GLU A 176 -3.64 11.48 7.99
C GLU A 176 -3.41 9.98 7.74
N VAL A 177 -2.89 9.63 6.57
CA VAL A 177 -2.48 8.25 6.27
C VAL A 177 -1.30 7.82 7.15
N ALA A 178 -0.29 8.69 7.30
CA ALA A 178 0.90 8.43 8.12
C ALA A 178 0.54 8.20 9.60
N LYS A 179 -0.43 8.92 10.15
CA LYS A 179 -0.94 8.69 11.52
C LYS A 179 -1.55 7.31 11.70
N THR A 180 -2.25 6.79 10.69
CA THR A 180 -2.79 5.43 10.71
C THR A 180 -1.67 4.38 10.63
N ILE A 181 -0.64 4.63 9.80
CA ILE A 181 0.55 3.78 9.74
C ILE A 181 1.26 3.76 11.11
N LEU A 182 1.43 4.93 11.73
CA LEU A 182 2.04 5.06 13.05
C LEU A 182 1.26 4.27 14.13
N PHE A 183 -0.07 4.35 14.12
CA PHE A 183 -0.93 3.54 15.00
C PHE A 183 -0.67 2.05 14.79
N LEU A 184 -0.68 1.56 13.55
CA LEU A 184 -0.42 0.15 13.23
C LEU A 184 1.01 -0.29 13.55
N SER A 185 1.96 0.66 13.56
CA SER A 185 3.36 0.40 13.92
C SER A 185 3.59 0.30 15.41
N SER A 186 2.65 0.78 16.24
CA SER A 186 2.78 0.87 17.68
C SER A 186 2.12 -0.32 18.40
N ASP A 187 2.38 -0.43 19.72
CA ASP A 187 1.76 -1.40 20.60
C ASP A 187 0.25 -1.19 20.79
N ASN A 188 -0.27 -0.01 20.43
CA ASN A 188 -1.72 0.26 20.45
C ASN A 188 -2.51 -0.64 19.49
N SER A 189 -1.84 -1.24 18.51
CA SER A 189 -2.43 -2.21 17.58
C SER A 189 -1.96 -3.65 17.84
N SER A 190 -1.48 -3.95 19.06
CA SER A 190 -0.87 -5.24 19.43
C SER A 190 -1.76 -6.48 19.23
N PHE A 191 -3.08 -6.31 19.21
CA PHE A 191 -4.04 -7.40 18.96
C PHE A 191 -4.62 -7.36 17.54
N MET A 192 -3.94 -6.65 16.60
CA MET A 192 -4.36 -6.51 15.21
C MET A 192 -3.37 -7.18 14.26
N THR A 193 -3.85 -8.15 13.50
CA THR A 193 -3.12 -8.76 12.37
C THR A 193 -4.11 -9.15 11.27
N GLY A 194 -3.74 -9.02 10.00
CA GLY A 194 -4.62 -9.24 8.85
C GLY A 194 -5.72 -8.19 8.66
N SER A 195 -5.68 -7.11 9.44
CA SER A 195 -6.71 -6.07 9.46
C SER A 195 -6.54 -5.07 8.31
N SER A 196 -7.68 -4.54 7.85
CA SER A 196 -7.78 -3.46 6.86
C SER A 196 -8.25 -2.18 7.54
N LEU A 197 -7.41 -1.15 7.59
CA LEU A 197 -7.78 0.17 8.08
C LEU A 197 -8.05 1.10 6.90
N VAL A 198 -9.31 1.54 6.79
CA VAL A 198 -9.75 2.44 5.73
C VAL A 198 -9.57 3.88 6.19
N VAL A 199 -8.93 4.72 5.34
CA VAL A 199 -8.68 6.15 5.59
C VAL A 199 -9.09 6.93 4.34
N ASP A 200 -10.39 7.05 4.12
CA ASP A 200 -10.97 7.49 2.85
C ASP A 200 -12.03 8.58 2.96
N GLY A 201 -12.24 9.15 4.16
CA GLY A 201 -13.26 10.15 4.41
C GLY A 201 -14.70 9.67 4.17
N GLY A 202 -14.94 8.35 4.24
CA GLY A 202 -16.24 7.74 4.04
C GLY A 202 -16.54 7.35 2.58
N LEU A 203 -15.58 7.46 1.67
CA LEU A 203 -15.76 7.17 0.24
C LEU A 203 -16.35 5.77 -0.01
N THR A 204 -15.94 4.76 0.75
CA THR A 204 -16.39 3.36 0.60
C THR A 204 -17.45 2.93 1.61
N ALA A 205 -17.97 3.85 2.42
CA ALA A 205 -19.02 3.55 3.41
C ALA A 205 -20.45 3.61 2.83
N GLN A 206 -20.61 3.87 1.55
CA GLN A 206 -21.87 4.02 0.83
C GLN A 206 -22.12 2.95 -0.21
#